data_c55d5c2698e11cd44815e6c0e9d77930
#
_entry.id   c55d5c2698e11cd44815e6c0e9d77930
#
_cell.length_a   1.000
_cell.length_b   1.000
_cell.length_c   1.000
_cell.angle_alpha   90.00
_cell.angle_beta   90.00
_cell.angle_gamma   90.00
#
_symmetry.space_group_name_H-M   'P 1'
#
loop_
_entity.id
_entity.type
_entity.pdbx_description
1 polymer ?
#
loop_
_entity_poly.entity_id
_entity_poly.type
_entity_poly.pdbx_seq_one_letter_code
_entity_poly.pdbx_strand_id
1 'polypeptide(L)'
;MSNTDASGEKRVTGTSERREQIIQRLRQQGSVQVNDLSALYGVSTVTIRNDLAFLEKQGIAVRAYGGALICDSTTPSVEPSVEDKSALTTAMKRSVAKAAVELIQPGHRVILDSGTTTFEIARLMRKHTDVIAMTNGMNVANALLEAEGVELLMTGGHLRRQSQSFYGDQAEQSLQNYHFDMLFLGVDAIDLERGVSTHNEDEARLNRRMCEVAERIIVVTDSSKFNRSSLHKIIDTQRIDMIIVDEGIPADSLEGLRKAGVEVILVGE
;
A
#
# COMPACT_ATOMS: atom_id res chain seq x y z
N MET A 1 -14.58 -19.43 -31.34
CA MET A 1 -14.15 -20.84 -31.14
C MET A 1 -13.18 -20.81 -29.97
N SER A 2 -13.68 -21.13 -28.79
CA SER A 2 -12.94 -21.11 -27.52
C SER A 2 -12.18 -22.44 -27.37
N ASN A 3 -10.87 -22.34 -27.30
CA ASN A 3 -10.01 -23.48 -26.99
C ASN A 3 -9.94 -23.64 -25.46
N THR A 4 -10.72 -24.53 -24.92
CA THR A 4 -10.59 -25.02 -23.54
C THR A 4 -9.80 -26.34 -23.58
N ASP A 5 -8.62 -26.32 -22.95
CA ASP A 5 -7.87 -27.53 -22.66
C ASP A 5 -8.36 -28.18 -21.35
N ALA A 6 -8.23 -29.50 -21.23
CA ALA A 6 -8.91 -30.38 -20.28
C ALA A 6 -8.56 -30.25 -18.78
N SER A 7 -7.98 -29.15 -18.33
CA SER A 7 -7.62 -28.89 -16.90
C SER A 7 -8.25 -27.63 -16.29
N GLY A 8 -9.19 -26.96 -16.96
CA GLY A 8 -10.02 -25.92 -16.34
C GLY A 8 -9.34 -24.65 -15.84
N GLU A 9 -8.03 -24.48 -15.97
CA GLU A 9 -7.31 -23.27 -15.58
C GLU A 9 -7.24 -22.26 -16.74
N LYS A 10 -7.80 -21.07 -16.55
CA LYS A 10 -7.69 -19.94 -17.48
C LYS A 10 -6.21 -19.62 -17.73
N ARG A 11 -5.76 -19.65 -18.97
CA ARG A 11 -4.43 -19.15 -19.35
C ARG A 11 -4.31 -17.68 -18.97
N VAL A 12 -3.42 -17.40 -18.03
CA VAL A 12 -3.10 -16.06 -17.57
C VAL A 12 -2.38 -15.31 -18.68
N THR A 13 -2.99 -14.29 -19.25
CA THR A 13 -2.47 -13.55 -20.40
C THR A 13 -1.73 -12.26 -20.01
N GLY A 14 -1.92 -11.71 -18.80
CA GLY A 14 -1.33 -10.46 -18.33
C GLY A 14 -0.10 -10.67 -17.42
N THR A 15 0.90 -9.79 -17.54
CA THR A 15 2.10 -9.83 -16.68
C THR A 15 1.76 -9.62 -15.21
N SER A 16 0.85 -8.70 -14.89
CA SER A 16 0.43 -8.40 -13.51
C SER A 16 -0.29 -9.60 -12.88
N GLU A 17 -1.28 -10.16 -13.57
CA GLU A 17 -2.04 -11.31 -13.12
C GLU A 17 -1.15 -12.54 -12.89
N ARG A 18 -0.19 -12.79 -13.78
CA ARG A 18 0.80 -13.86 -13.63
C ARG A 18 1.66 -13.68 -12.39
N ARG A 19 2.14 -12.46 -12.11
CA ARG A 19 2.95 -12.16 -10.93
C ARG A 19 2.16 -12.36 -9.64
N GLU A 20 0.89 -11.97 -9.60
CA GLU A 20 0.01 -12.22 -8.45
C GLU A 20 -0.15 -13.72 -8.17
N GLN A 21 -0.38 -14.52 -9.19
CA GLN A 21 -0.46 -15.97 -9.02
C GLN A 21 0.86 -16.59 -8.58
N ILE A 22 2.01 -16.08 -9.04
CA ILE A 22 3.33 -16.52 -8.55
C ILE A 22 3.48 -16.16 -7.05
N ILE A 23 3.04 -14.98 -6.61
CA ILE A 23 3.06 -14.60 -5.19
C ILE A 23 2.20 -15.52 -4.35
N GLN A 24 0.97 -15.83 -4.80
CA GLN A 24 0.08 -16.76 -4.10
C GLN A 24 0.72 -18.15 -3.94
N ARG A 25 1.36 -18.67 -4.99
CA ARG A 25 2.08 -19.95 -4.94
C ARG A 25 3.28 -19.91 -3.99
N LEU A 26 4.06 -18.83 -4.02
CA LEU A 26 5.16 -18.62 -3.06
C LEU A 26 4.66 -18.64 -1.62
N ARG A 27 3.52 -17.99 -1.34
CA ARG A 27 2.92 -17.99 0.01
C ARG A 27 2.42 -19.38 0.43
N GLN A 28 1.83 -20.16 -0.48
CA GLN A 28 1.28 -21.47 -0.19
C GLN A 28 2.35 -22.56 -0.09
N GLN A 29 3.38 -22.51 -0.93
CA GLN A 29 4.36 -23.57 -1.12
C GLN A 29 5.75 -23.26 -0.55
N GLY A 30 5.98 -22.00 -0.13
CA GLY A 30 7.27 -21.52 0.34
C GLY A 30 8.31 -21.30 -0.77
N SER A 31 8.18 -22.02 -1.89
CA SER A 31 9.11 -21.95 -3.02
C SER A 31 8.43 -22.20 -4.36
N VAL A 32 9.04 -21.71 -5.44
CA VAL A 32 8.60 -21.97 -6.84
C VAL A 32 9.81 -22.23 -7.73
N GLN A 33 9.62 -23.07 -8.77
CA GLN A 33 10.64 -23.36 -9.76
C GLN A 33 10.34 -22.68 -11.10
N VAL A 34 11.37 -22.15 -11.75
CA VAL A 34 11.25 -21.43 -13.04
C VAL A 34 10.62 -22.32 -14.12
N ASN A 35 11.02 -23.59 -14.17
CA ASN A 35 10.53 -24.51 -15.20
C ASN A 35 9.04 -24.85 -15.01
N ASP A 36 8.62 -25.03 -13.76
CA ASP A 36 7.23 -25.35 -13.43
C ASP A 36 6.31 -24.17 -13.74
N LEU A 37 6.74 -22.95 -13.37
CA LEU A 37 6.01 -21.73 -13.70
C LEU A 37 5.96 -21.47 -15.22
N SER A 38 7.07 -21.75 -15.93
CA SER A 38 7.14 -21.61 -17.38
C SER A 38 6.14 -22.54 -18.08
N ALA A 39 6.06 -23.79 -17.64
CA ALA A 39 5.10 -24.76 -18.14
C ALA A 39 3.66 -24.38 -17.80
N LEU A 40 3.41 -23.97 -16.55
CA LEU A 40 2.08 -23.59 -16.05
C LEU A 40 1.49 -22.41 -16.79
N TYR A 41 2.28 -21.34 -16.97
CA TYR A 41 1.79 -20.11 -17.60
C TYR A 41 2.00 -20.04 -19.12
N GLY A 42 2.67 -21.03 -19.70
CA GLY A 42 2.94 -21.07 -21.14
C GLY A 42 3.83 -19.94 -21.66
N VAL A 43 4.72 -19.43 -20.81
CA VAL A 43 5.69 -18.36 -21.14
C VAL A 43 7.13 -18.86 -21.04
N SER A 44 8.07 -18.14 -21.65
CA SER A 44 9.47 -18.54 -21.62
C SER A 44 10.07 -18.49 -20.19
N THR A 45 11.10 -19.33 -19.94
CA THR A 45 11.86 -19.28 -18.67
C THR A 45 12.52 -17.92 -18.44
N VAL A 46 12.82 -17.16 -19.51
CA VAL A 46 13.33 -15.78 -19.42
C VAL A 46 12.26 -14.86 -18.86
N THR A 47 11.01 -15.00 -19.33
CA THR A 47 9.87 -14.22 -18.82
C THR A 47 9.66 -14.48 -17.33
N ILE A 48 9.66 -15.75 -16.91
CA ILE A 48 9.54 -16.12 -15.50
C ILE A 48 10.72 -15.57 -14.66
N ARG A 49 11.95 -15.67 -15.17
CA ARG A 49 13.11 -15.10 -14.48
C ARG A 49 12.99 -13.58 -14.28
N ASN A 50 12.43 -12.87 -15.26
CA ASN A 50 12.16 -11.44 -15.14
C ASN A 50 11.04 -11.16 -14.12
N ASP A 51 10.00 -12.00 -14.09
CA ASP A 51 8.94 -11.87 -13.07
C ASP A 51 9.48 -12.14 -11.66
N LEU A 52 10.28 -13.20 -11.47
CA LEU A 52 10.91 -13.50 -10.19
C LEU A 52 11.93 -12.43 -9.78
N ALA A 53 12.69 -11.85 -10.73
CA ALA A 53 13.59 -10.74 -10.46
C ALA A 53 12.81 -9.47 -10.04
N PHE A 54 11.64 -9.26 -10.61
CA PHE A 54 10.74 -8.21 -10.16
C PHE A 54 10.27 -8.46 -8.72
N LEU A 55 9.81 -9.68 -8.39
CA LEU A 55 9.38 -10.04 -7.03
C LEU A 55 10.52 -9.99 -6.00
N GLU A 56 11.75 -10.30 -6.41
CA GLU A 56 12.95 -10.16 -5.59
C GLU A 56 13.22 -8.68 -5.25
N LYS A 57 13.15 -7.80 -6.25
CA LYS A 57 13.25 -6.34 -6.02
C LYS A 57 12.15 -5.81 -5.09
N GLN A 58 11.00 -6.46 -5.08
CA GLN A 58 9.88 -6.14 -4.19
C GLN A 58 10.06 -6.70 -2.77
N GLY A 59 11.13 -7.44 -2.50
CA GLY A 59 11.32 -8.12 -1.22
C GLY A 59 10.32 -9.25 -0.94
N ILE A 60 9.56 -9.70 -1.95
CA ILE A 60 8.55 -10.76 -1.82
C ILE A 60 9.20 -12.14 -1.91
N ALA A 61 10.28 -12.25 -2.69
CA ALA A 61 10.98 -13.49 -2.92
C ALA A 61 12.49 -13.30 -2.88
N VAL A 62 13.22 -14.36 -2.53
CA VAL A 62 14.66 -14.46 -2.67
C VAL A 62 14.95 -15.48 -3.77
N ARG A 63 15.77 -15.09 -4.76
CA ARG A 63 16.15 -16.01 -5.84
C ARG A 63 17.04 -17.14 -5.32
N ALA A 64 16.69 -18.34 -5.71
CA ALA A 64 17.46 -19.57 -5.47
C ALA A 64 17.83 -20.22 -6.80
N TYR A 65 18.71 -21.24 -6.73
CA TYR A 65 19.12 -21.97 -7.95
C TYR A 65 17.90 -22.60 -8.63
N GLY A 66 17.56 -22.11 -9.83
CA GLY A 66 16.43 -22.60 -10.62
C GLY A 66 15.04 -22.08 -10.25
N GLY A 67 14.90 -21.21 -9.22
CA GLY A 67 13.60 -20.75 -8.74
C GLY A 67 13.66 -19.54 -7.82
N ALA A 68 12.67 -19.44 -6.94
CA ALA A 68 12.63 -18.47 -5.84
C ALA A 68 11.97 -19.07 -4.61
N LEU A 69 12.37 -18.56 -3.44
CA LEU A 69 11.79 -18.84 -2.13
C LEU A 69 10.98 -17.64 -1.68
N ILE A 70 9.94 -17.85 -0.89
CA ILE A 70 9.26 -16.75 -0.19
C ILE A 70 10.28 -16.03 0.70
N CYS A 71 10.26 -14.71 0.68
CA CYS A 71 11.08 -13.95 1.62
C CYS A 71 10.44 -14.05 3.01
N ASP A 72 11.04 -14.84 3.89
CA ASP A 72 10.66 -14.83 5.31
C ASP A 72 11.08 -13.49 5.91
N SER A 73 10.20 -12.89 6.69
CA SER A 73 10.24 -11.51 7.19
C SER A 73 11.40 -11.16 8.15
N THR A 74 12.48 -11.95 8.15
CA THR A 74 13.67 -11.74 9.00
C THR A 74 14.85 -11.06 8.28
N THR A 75 14.76 -10.86 6.96
CA THR A 75 15.83 -10.17 6.20
C THR A 75 15.41 -8.73 5.93
N PRO A 76 16.27 -7.70 6.10
CA PRO A 76 15.95 -6.33 5.76
C PRO A 76 15.61 -6.26 4.26
N SER A 77 14.33 -6.12 3.93
CA SER A 77 13.91 -5.96 2.54
C SER A 77 14.32 -4.58 2.05
N VAL A 78 14.96 -4.52 0.88
CA VAL A 78 15.14 -3.26 0.17
C VAL A 78 13.75 -2.67 -0.09
N GLU A 79 13.52 -1.45 0.38
CA GLU A 79 12.24 -0.76 0.17
C GLU A 79 11.94 -0.62 -1.34
N PRO A 80 10.77 -1.09 -1.82
CA PRO A 80 10.38 -0.94 -3.21
C PRO A 80 10.10 0.52 -3.57
N SER A 81 10.40 0.93 -4.80
CA SER A 81 10.04 2.28 -5.28
C SER A 81 8.52 2.47 -5.39
N VAL A 82 8.07 3.75 -5.47
CA VAL A 82 6.64 4.04 -5.68
C VAL A 82 6.13 3.44 -6.99
N GLU A 83 6.94 3.47 -8.05
CA GLU A 83 6.60 2.87 -9.34
C GLU A 83 6.41 1.35 -9.22
N ASP A 84 7.28 0.68 -8.47
CA ASP A 84 7.18 -0.75 -8.21
C ASP A 84 5.93 -1.07 -7.38
N LYS A 85 5.67 -0.31 -6.31
CA LYS A 85 4.46 -0.44 -5.46
C LYS A 85 3.18 -0.15 -6.27
N SER A 86 3.22 0.76 -7.25
CA SER A 86 2.07 1.11 -8.09
C SER A 86 1.62 -0.04 -9.01
N ALA A 87 2.56 -0.85 -9.49
CA ALA A 87 2.26 -1.97 -10.38
C ALA A 87 1.63 -3.18 -9.67
N LEU A 88 1.69 -3.22 -8.33
CA LEU A 88 1.13 -4.30 -7.51
C LEU A 88 -0.28 -3.94 -7.03
N THR A 89 -1.21 -4.89 -7.10
CA THR A 89 -2.55 -4.79 -6.49
C THR A 89 -3.35 -3.53 -6.88
N THR A 90 -3.22 -3.05 -8.13
CA THR A 90 -3.86 -1.80 -8.57
C THR A 90 -5.38 -1.83 -8.42
N ALA A 91 -6.05 -2.97 -8.70
CA ALA A 91 -7.49 -3.10 -8.55
C ALA A 91 -7.92 -2.94 -7.09
N MET A 92 -7.26 -3.64 -6.16
CA MET A 92 -7.53 -3.54 -4.72
C MET A 92 -7.32 -2.13 -4.18
N LYS A 93 -6.23 -1.45 -4.58
CA LYS A 93 -5.99 -0.05 -4.17
C LYS A 93 -7.09 0.89 -4.65
N ARG A 94 -7.64 0.65 -5.84
CA ARG A 94 -8.78 1.43 -6.34
C ARG A 94 -10.06 1.17 -5.55
N SER A 95 -10.32 -0.07 -5.14
CA SER A 95 -11.46 -0.40 -4.29
C SER A 95 -11.33 0.24 -2.91
N VAL A 96 -10.14 0.17 -2.29
CA VAL A 96 -9.82 0.87 -1.03
C VAL A 96 -9.99 2.39 -1.20
N ALA A 97 -9.45 2.96 -2.28
CA ALA A 97 -9.56 4.40 -2.54
C ALA A 97 -11.00 4.87 -2.76
N LYS A 98 -11.86 4.06 -3.41
CA LYS A 98 -13.28 4.37 -3.56
C LYS A 98 -13.98 4.46 -2.21
N ALA A 99 -13.76 3.49 -1.32
CA ALA A 99 -14.35 3.53 0.01
C ALA A 99 -13.80 4.70 0.84
N ALA A 100 -12.50 5.00 0.71
CA ALA A 100 -11.88 6.11 1.43
C ALA A 100 -12.41 7.48 0.99
N VAL A 101 -12.58 7.70 -0.31
CA VAL A 101 -13.03 8.98 -0.83
C VAL A 101 -14.48 9.32 -0.45
N GLU A 102 -15.33 8.31 -0.20
CA GLU A 102 -16.71 8.48 0.26
C GLU A 102 -16.80 9.07 1.68
N LEU A 103 -15.73 8.97 2.46
CA LEU A 103 -15.65 9.58 3.80
C LEU A 103 -15.38 11.08 3.76
N ILE A 104 -14.90 11.60 2.62
CA ILE A 104 -14.51 13.00 2.48
C ILE A 104 -15.74 13.81 2.08
N GLN A 105 -16.11 14.79 2.92
CA GLN A 105 -17.26 15.66 2.72
C GLN A 105 -16.79 17.11 2.51
N PRO A 106 -17.59 17.99 1.88
CA PRO A 106 -17.32 19.42 1.85
C PRO A 106 -17.08 19.99 3.24
N GLY A 107 -16.09 20.86 3.38
CA GLY A 107 -15.64 21.43 4.64
C GLY A 107 -14.57 20.63 5.36
N HIS A 108 -14.28 19.38 4.94
CA HIS A 108 -13.25 18.57 5.57
C HIS A 108 -11.83 19.03 5.22
N ARG A 109 -10.95 18.91 6.23
CA ARG A 109 -9.50 19.07 6.11
C ARG A 109 -8.86 17.72 6.26
N VAL A 110 -8.16 17.27 5.23
CA VAL A 110 -7.62 15.92 5.18
C VAL A 110 -6.11 15.90 4.95
N ILE A 111 -5.43 14.93 5.53
CA ILE A 111 -4.05 14.60 5.16
C ILE A 111 -4.08 13.33 4.31
N LEU A 112 -3.44 13.38 3.15
CA LEU A 112 -3.12 12.21 2.33
C LEU A 112 -1.62 11.95 2.44
N ASP A 113 -1.23 10.88 3.10
CA ASP A 113 0.17 10.44 3.17
C ASP A 113 0.72 10.13 1.76
N SER A 114 2.03 10.07 1.64
CA SER A 114 2.67 9.62 0.40
C SER A 114 2.44 8.12 0.20
N GLY A 115 2.07 7.72 -1.00
CA GLY A 115 1.89 6.31 -1.30
C GLY A 115 1.05 6.06 -2.54
N THR A 116 0.92 4.80 -2.90
CA THR A 116 0.17 4.40 -4.10
C THR A 116 -1.33 4.30 -3.86
N THR A 117 -1.76 3.97 -2.64
CA THR A 117 -3.18 3.93 -2.27
C THR A 117 -3.73 5.34 -2.10
N THR A 118 -3.02 6.21 -1.40
CA THR A 118 -3.37 7.63 -1.22
C THR A 118 -3.34 8.41 -2.54
N PHE A 119 -2.45 8.04 -3.46
CA PHE A 119 -2.48 8.53 -4.84
C PHE A 119 -3.80 8.18 -5.56
N GLU A 120 -4.31 6.95 -5.41
CA GLU A 120 -5.61 6.57 -6.00
C GLU A 120 -6.77 7.33 -5.33
N ILE A 121 -6.70 7.63 -4.01
CA ILE A 121 -7.68 8.51 -3.33
C ILE A 121 -7.65 9.90 -4.00
N ALA A 122 -6.48 10.51 -4.11
CA ALA A 122 -6.31 11.83 -4.73
C ALA A 122 -6.89 11.90 -6.15
N ARG A 123 -6.67 10.86 -6.97
CA ARG A 123 -7.26 10.77 -8.32
C ARG A 123 -8.78 10.76 -8.34
N LEU A 124 -9.42 10.23 -7.31
CA LEU A 124 -10.87 10.18 -7.19
C LEU A 124 -11.47 11.48 -6.65
N MET A 125 -10.64 12.37 -6.08
CA MET A 125 -11.11 13.64 -5.51
C MET A 125 -11.40 14.74 -6.55
N ARG A 126 -11.27 14.49 -7.82
CA ARG A 126 -11.47 15.49 -8.90
C ARG A 126 -12.80 16.27 -8.87
N LYS A 127 -13.83 15.66 -8.28
CA LYS A 127 -15.17 16.27 -8.17
C LYS A 127 -15.48 16.82 -6.79
N HIS A 128 -14.54 16.70 -5.84
CA HIS A 128 -14.72 17.26 -4.50
C HIS A 128 -14.58 18.76 -4.53
N THR A 129 -15.36 19.43 -3.70
CA THR A 129 -15.36 20.88 -3.55
C THR A 129 -15.35 21.22 -2.06
N ASP A 130 -14.77 22.37 -1.74
CA ASP A 130 -14.68 22.86 -0.35
C ASP A 130 -13.93 21.86 0.57
N VAL A 131 -12.79 21.35 0.10
CA VAL A 131 -11.90 20.45 0.85
C VAL A 131 -10.51 21.03 0.88
N ILE A 132 -9.85 20.97 2.03
CA ILE A 132 -8.42 21.29 2.19
C ILE A 132 -7.67 19.95 2.29
N ALA A 133 -6.73 19.71 1.40
CA ALA A 133 -5.92 18.50 1.41
C ALA A 133 -4.43 18.84 1.57
N MET A 134 -3.79 18.28 2.59
CA MET A 134 -2.33 18.34 2.76
C MET A 134 -1.70 17.00 2.39
N THR A 135 -0.55 17.05 1.73
CA THR A 135 0.24 15.86 1.45
C THR A 135 1.74 16.12 1.50
N ASN A 136 2.51 15.08 1.81
CA ASN A 136 3.95 15.04 1.63
C ASN A 136 4.36 14.31 0.35
N GLY A 137 3.41 13.71 -0.39
CA GLY A 137 3.64 12.93 -1.61
C GLY A 137 3.58 13.78 -2.87
N MET A 138 4.63 13.77 -3.67
CA MET A 138 4.69 14.48 -4.95
C MET A 138 3.70 13.92 -5.98
N ASN A 139 3.56 12.58 -6.02
CA ASN A 139 2.58 11.89 -6.86
C ASN A 139 1.14 12.21 -6.45
N VAL A 140 0.87 12.27 -5.15
CA VAL A 140 -0.45 12.63 -4.57
C VAL A 140 -0.78 14.08 -4.92
N ALA A 141 0.16 15.01 -4.72
CA ALA A 141 -0.02 16.41 -5.07
C ALA A 141 -0.31 16.58 -6.58
N ASN A 142 0.43 15.90 -7.45
CA ASN A 142 0.19 15.92 -8.89
C ASN A 142 -1.24 15.48 -9.26
N ALA A 143 -1.76 14.45 -8.58
CA ALA A 143 -3.14 13.99 -8.83
C ALA A 143 -4.18 15.02 -8.36
N LEU A 144 -3.91 15.74 -7.26
CA LEU A 144 -4.80 16.78 -6.73
C LEU A 144 -4.82 18.06 -7.57
N LEU A 145 -3.82 18.32 -8.41
CA LEU A 145 -3.85 19.47 -9.33
C LEU A 145 -5.06 19.45 -10.30
N GLU A 146 -5.65 18.28 -10.53
CA GLU A 146 -6.84 18.13 -11.36
C GLU A 146 -8.15 18.30 -10.57
N ALA A 147 -8.09 18.51 -9.26
CA ALA A 147 -9.23 18.70 -8.35
C ALA A 147 -9.39 20.19 -8.01
N GLU A 148 -9.97 20.98 -8.90
CA GLU A 148 -10.06 22.46 -8.79
C GLU A 148 -10.79 22.92 -7.52
N GLY A 149 -11.67 22.11 -6.94
CA GLY A 149 -12.41 22.42 -5.71
C GLY A 149 -11.69 22.01 -4.41
N VAL A 150 -10.43 21.53 -4.52
CA VAL A 150 -9.60 21.12 -3.39
C VAL A 150 -8.44 22.10 -3.23
N GLU A 151 -8.36 22.75 -2.07
CA GLU A 151 -7.18 23.55 -1.71
C GLU A 151 -6.04 22.59 -1.35
N LEU A 152 -4.93 22.67 -2.09
CA LEU A 152 -3.78 21.79 -1.91
C LEU A 152 -2.71 22.46 -1.07
N LEU A 153 -2.32 21.82 0.02
CA LEU A 153 -1.19 22.15 0.87
C LEU A 153 -0.09 21.09 0.73
N MET A 154 1.17 21.53 0.75
CA MET A 154 2.34 20.65 0.72
C MET A 154 3.18 20.83 1.97
N THR A 155 3.66 19.74 2.57
CA THR A 155 4.56 19.83 3.72
C THR A 155 5.89 20.50 3.40
N GLY A 156 6.35 20.38 2.13
CA GLY A 156 7.72 20.75 1.76
C GLY A 156 8.76 19.89 2.46
N GLY A 157 10.02 20.33 2.43
CA GLY A 157 11.14 19.61 3.03
C GLY A 157 12.09 18.98 2.01
N HIS A 158 12.82 17.94 2.43
CA HIS A 158 13.72 17.19 1.57
C HIS A 158 12.97 16.14 0.75
N LEU A 159 13.23 16.08 -0.55
CA LEU A 159 12.61 15.08 -1.43
C LEU A 159 13.37 13.76 -1.39
N ARG A 160 12.69 12.69 -0.97
CA ARG A 160 13.13 11.32 -1.12
C ARG A 160 12.65 10.77 -2.47
N ARG A 161 13.58 10.57 -3.39
CA ARG A 161 13.25 10.20 -4.78
C ARG A 161 12.56 8.85 -4.90
N GLN A 162 12.93 7.88 -4.05
CA GLN A 162 12.41 6.51 -4.09
C GLN A 162 10.92 6.43 -3.76
N SER A 163 10.46 7.18 -2.76
CA SER A 163 9.06 7.27 -2.35
C SER A 163 8.33 8.47 -2.96
N GLN A 164 9.03 9.35 -3.68
CA GLN A 164 8.52 10.63 -4.18
C GLN A 164 7.85 11.45 -3.07
N SER A 165 8.41 11.41 -1.86
CA SER A 165 7.85 12.05 -0.67
C SER A 165 8.80 13.05 -0.05
N PHE A 166 8.23 14.09 0.54
CA PHE A 166 8.97 15.07 1.33
C PHE A 166 9.10 14.59 2.77
N TYR A 167 10.21 14.94 3.42
CA TYR A 167 10.52 14.59 4.80
C TYR A 167 11.45 15.62 5.46
N GLY A 168 11.75 15.42 6.73
CA GLY A 168 12.69 16.22 7.53
C GLY A 168 12.01 17.32 8.34
N ASP A 169 12.81 18.07 9.09
CA ASP A 169 12.33 19.04 10.08
C ASP A 169 11.36 20.07 9.49
N GLN A 170 11.60 20.55 8.28
CA GLN A 170 10.70 21.49 7.61
C GLN A 170 9.32 20.86 7.36
N ALA A 171 9.27 19.61 6.91
CA ALA A 171 8.03 18.89 6.69
C ALA A 171 7.27 18.65 8.01
N GLU A 172 7.98 18.26 9.07
CA GLU A 172 7.39 18.06 10.40
C GLU A 172 6.89 19.38 11.00
N GLN A 173 7.65 20.47 10.88
CA GLN A 173 7.26 21.79 11.38
C GLN A 173 6.07 22.38 10.65
N SER A 174 5.91 22.09 9.35
CA SER A 174 4.77 22.57 8.56
C SER A 174 3.42 22.12 9.13
N LEU A 175 3.39 21.00 9.85
CA LEU A 175 2.17 20.42 10.44
C LEU A 175 1.78 21.06 11.78
N GLN A 176 2.72 21.74 12.48
CA GLN A 176 2.53 22.14 13.89
C GLN A 176 1.34 23.07 14.16
N ASN A 177 0.93 23.86 13.17
CA ASN A 177 -0.12 24.87 13.33
C ASN A 177 -1.45 24.46 12.66
N TYR A 178 -1.58 23.19 12.27
CA TYR A 178 -2.78 22.68 11.62
C TYR A 178 -3.50 21.65 12.48
N HIS A 179 -4.81 21.56 12.26
CA HIS A 179 -5.67 20.49 12.72
C HIS A 179 -6.45 19.94 11.52
N PHE A 180 -6.43 18.63 11.37
CA PHE A 180 -7.10 17.94 10.29
C PHE A 180 -8.19 17.02 10.84
N ASP A 181 -9.28 16.90 10.11
CA ASP A 181 -10.39 16.03 10.48
C ASP A 181 -10.02 14.55 10.25
N MET A 182 -9.24 14.27 9.20
CA MET A 182 -8.83 12.90 8.85
C MET A 182 -7.41 12.84 8.30
N LEU A 183 -6.72 11.75 8.65
CA LEU A 183 -5.49 11.31 8.00
C LEU A 183 -5.77 9.99 7.28
N PHE A 184 -5.50 9.94 5.99
CA PHE A 184 -5.41 8.68 5.24
C PHE A 184 -3.94 8.24 5.20
N LEU A 185 -3.63 7.22 5.99
CA LEU A 185 -2.26 6.74 6.22
C LEU A 185 -2.01 5.48 5.40
N GLY A 186 -1.06 5.54 4.46
CA GLY A 186 -0.49 4.38 3.82
C GLY A 186 0.50 3.67 4.75
N VAL A 187 0.65 2.34 4.64
CA VAL A 187 1.51 1.59 5.54
C VAL A 187 2.29 0.48 4.82
N ASP A 188 3.48 0.18 5.31
CA ASP A 188 4.29 -0.91 4.77
C ASP A 188 4.05 -2.23 5.49
N ALA A 189 3.71 -2.18 6.78
CA ALA A 189 3.46 -3.37 7.59
C ALA A 189 2.51 -3.07 8.76
N ILE A 190 1.70 -4.05 9.11
CA ILE A 190 0.77 -4.06 10.24
C ILE A 190 0.95 -5.34 11.04
N ASP A 191 1.19 -5.20 12.32
CA ASP A 191 1.22 -6.27 13.30
C ASP A 191 0.35 -5.85 14.49
N LEU A 192 -0.57 -6.71 14.95
CA LEU A 192 -1.53 -6.34 15.99
C LEU A 192 -0.88 -5.96 17.33
N GLU A 193 0.26 -6.57 17.67
CA GLU A 193 0.99 -6.31 18.91
C GLU A 193 1.98 -5.16 18.76
N ARG A 194 2.64 -5.08 17.60
CA ARG A 194 3.70 -4.09 17.33
C ARG A 194 3.21 -2.80 16.72
N GLY A 195 1.98 -2.81 16.18
CA GLY A 195 1.36 -1.65 15.54
C GLY A 195 1.71 -1.51 14.06
N VAL A 196 1.57 -0.30 13.57
CA VAL A 196 1.86 0.10 12.18
C VAL A 196 3.30 0.55 12.05
N SER A 197 3.98 0.13 10.99
CA SER A 197 5.40 0.42 10.77
C SER A 197 5.76 0.62 9.30
N THR A 198 6.90 1.29 9.09
CA THR A 198 7.49 1.57 7.78
C THR A 198 8.99 1.25 7.75
N HIS A 199 9.59 1.23 6.56
CA HIS A 199 10.99 0.91 6.36
C HIS A 199 11.94 2.08 6.69
N ASN A 200 11.48 3.31 6.63
CA ASN A 200 12.31 4.51 6.73
C ASN A 200 11.99 5.31 8.01
N GLU A 201 13.04 5.75 8.72
CA GLU A 201 12.90 6.48 9.98
C GLU A 201 12.30 7.88 9.79
N ASP A 202 12.75 8.61 8.78
CA ASP A 202 12.26 9.98 8.52
C ASP A 202 10.78 9.96 8.12
N GLU A 203 10.36 8.94 7.35
CA GLU A 203 8.96 8.70 7.01
C GLU A 203 8.14 8.37 8.28
N ALA A 204 8.64 7.49 9.14
CA ALA A 204 7.97 7.18 10.41
C ALA A 204 7.83 8.42 11.32
N ARG A 205 8.83 9.31 11.35
CA ARG A 205 8.77 10.56 12.13
C ARG A 205 7.68 11.49 11.61
N LEU A 206 7.65 11.72 10.29
CA LEU A 206 6.65 12.57 9.67
C LEU A 206 5.24 11.98 9.85
N ASN A 207 5.08 10.66 9.65
CA ASN A 207 3.79 9.99 9.80
C ASN A 207 3.28 10.06 11.25
N ARG A 208 4.16 9.96 12.25
CA ARG A 208 3.78 10.22 13.66
C ARG A 208 3.24 11.63 13.85
N ARG A 209 3.89 12.65 13.24
CA ARG A 209 3.41 14.04 13.29
C ARG A 209 2.06 14.20 12.60
N MET A 210 1.83 13.56 11.46
CA MET A 210 0.51 13.55 10.81
C MET A 210 -0.57 12.94 11.72
N CYS A 211 -0.24 11.84 12.42
CA CYS A 211 -1.15 11.20 13.38
C CYS A 211 -1.44 12.07 14.62
N GLU A 212 -0.54 12.98 14.99
CA GLU A 212 -0.73 13.89 16.13
C GLU A 212 -1.68 15.06 15.82
N VAL A 213 -1.76 15.49 14.57
CA VAL A 213 -2.55 16.65 14.14
C VAL A 213 -3.87 16.29 13.47
N ALA A 214 -4.19 15.00 13.34
CA ALA A 214 -5.44 14.48 12.79
C ALA A 214 -6.36 13.98 13.91
N GLU A 215 -7.66 14.27 13.78
CA GLU A 215 -8.68 13.78 14.72
C GLU A 215 -8.97 12.29 14.52
N ARG A 216 -8.99 11.83 13.24
CA ARG A 216 -9.22 10.43 12.87
C ARG A 216 -8.07 9.91 12.03
N ILE A 217 -7.53 8.77 12.43
CA ILE A 217 -6.48 8.06 11.70
C ILE A 217 -7.12 6.89 10.94
N ILE A 218 -7.14 6.99 9.61
CA ILE A 218 -7.70 6.00 8.71
C ILE A 218 -6.56 5.33 7.96
N VAL A 219 -6.28 4.08 8.28
CA VAL A 219 -5.27 3.29 7.57
C VAL A 219 -5.87 2.76 6.27
N VAL A 220 -5.21 3.00 5.14
CA VAL A 220 -5.61 2.55 3.81
C VAL A 220 -4.57 1.59 3.25
N THR A 221 -4.92 0.31 3.16
CA THR A 221 -3.93 -0.74 2.91
C THR A 221 -4.52 -1.94 2.15
N ASP A 222 -3.66 -2.86 1.77
CA ASP A 222 -4.05 -4.18 1.27
C ASP A 222 -3.68 -5.30 2.26
N SER A 223 -4.35 -6.44 2.13
CA SER A 223 -4.17 -7.61 3.02
C SER A 223 -2.74 -8.13 3.09
N SER A 224 -1.90 -7.86 2.09
CA SER A 224 -0.51 -8.32 2.06
C SER A 224 0.39 -7.67 3.12
N LYS A 225 -0.09 -6.60 3.77
CA LYS A 225 0.65 -5.84 4.79
C LYS A 225 0.49 -6.39 6.19
N PHE A 226 -0.43 -7.30 6.40
CA PHE A 226 -0.71 -7.90 7.70
C PHE A 226 0.31 -8.97 8.13
N ASN A 227 0.38 -9.20 9.45
CA ASN A 227 1.31 -10.15 10.09
C ASN A 227 2.77 -9.87 9.74
N ARG A 228 3.11 -8.60 9.59
CA ARG A 228 4.45 -8.12 9.27
C ARG A 228 4.77 -6.91 10.13
N SER A 229 6.06 -6.71 10.39
CA SER A 229 6.57 -5.49 11.00
C SER A 229 7.80 -5.00 10.25
N SER A 230 7.88 -3.70 10.05
CA SER A 230 9.06 -3.01 9.55
C SER A 230 9.85 -2.41 10.71
N LEU A 231 11.04 -1.88 10.45
CA LEU A 231 11.97 -1.44 11.48
C LEU A 231 11.44 -0.26 12.31
N HIS A 232 10.77 0.68 11.66
CA HIS A 232 10.38 1.95 12.30
C HIS A 232 8.87 1.99 12.56
N LYS A 233 8.50 1.94 13.84
CA LYS A 233 7.11 2.04 14.28
C LYS A 233 6.55 3.46 14.05
N ILE A 234 5.32 3.52 13.56
CA ILE A 234 4.56 4.76 13.42
C ILE A 234 3.66 4.94 14.62
N ILE A 235 2.66 4.07 14.80
CA ILE A 235 1.68 4.12 15.90
C ILE A 235 1.32 2.73 16.39
N ASP A 236 0.74 2.64 17.58
CA ASP A 236 0.09 1.44 18.11
C ASP A 236 -1.25 1.16 17.40
N THR A 237 -1.63 -0.11 17.33
CA THR A 237 -2.90 -0.54 16.69
C THR A 237 -4.11 0.17 17.29
N GLN A 238 -4.11 0.41 18.61
CA GLN A 238 -5.19 1.06 19.36
C GLN A 238 -5.38 2.54 19.01
N ARG A 239 -4.42 3.15 18.33
CA ARG A 239 -4.52 4.54 17.84
C ARG A 239 -5.15 4.66 16.45
N ILE A 240 -5.44 3.53 15.80
CA ILE A 240 -6.14 3.50 14.53
C ILE A 240 -7.63 3.61 14.80
N ASP A 241 -8.30 4.60 14.22
CA ASP A 241 -9.75 4.73 14.34
C ASP A 241 -10.47 3.83 13.32
N MET A 242 -9.92 3.77 12.10
CA MET A 242 -10.51 3.00 11.01
C MET A 242 -9.42 2.37 10.13
N ILE A 243 -9.72 1.22 9.56
CA ILE A 243 -8.92 0.61 8.51
C ILE A 243 -9.80 0.23 7.31
N ILE A 244 -9.34 0.56 6.12
CA ILE A 244 -9.97 0.14 4.85
C ILE A 244 -9.02 -0.83 4.17
N VAL A 245 -9.48 -2.05 3.95
CA VAL A 245 -8.66 -3.17 3.46
C VAL A 245 -9.51 -4.12 2.62
N ASP A 246 -8.87 -4.86 1.72
CA ASP A 246 -9.52 -5.90 0.93
C ASP A 246 -9.92 -7.12 1.79
N GLU A 247 -10.88 -7.91 1.26
CA GLU A 247 -11.39 -9.12 1.92
C GLU A 247 -10.33 -10.22 2.16
N GLY A 248 -9.14 -10.10 1.57
CA GLY A 248 -8.02 -11.01 1.79
C GLY A 248 -7.33 -10.88 3.16
N ILE A 249 -7.79 -9.98 4.04
CA ILE A 249 -7.24 -9.82 5.39
C ILE A 249 -7.30 -11.15 6.17
N PRO A 250 -6.23 -11.58 6.88
CA PRO A 250 -6.26 -12.75 7.74
C PRO A 250 -7.36 -12.65 8.80
N ALA A 251 -8.12 -13.74 9.01
CA ALA A 251 -9.25 -13.76 9.94
C ALA A 251 -8.86 -13.35 11.36
N ASP A 252 -7.72 -13.83 11.85
CA ASP A 252 -7.19 -13.48 13.18
C ASP A 252 -6.86 -11.98 13.29
N SER A 253 -6.34 -11.40 12.21
CA SER A 253 -6.06 -9.95 12.15
C SER A 253 -7.33 -9.13 12.16
N LEU A 254 -8.35 -9.55 11.42
CA LEU A 254 -9.67 -8.89 11.39
C LEU A 254 -10.32 -8.92 12.77
N GLU A 255 -10.32 -10.07 13.43
CA GLU A 255 -10.87 -10.22 14.78
C GLU A 255 -10.10 -9.37 15.80
N GLY A 256 -8.75 -9.38 15.72
CA GLY A 256 -7.89 -8.58 16.58
C GLY A 256 -8.11 -7.08 16.45
N LEU A 257 -8.25 -6.56 15.22
CA LEU A 257 -8.57 -5.14 14.98
C LEU A 257 -9.92 -4.75 15.62
N ARG A 258 -10.96 -5.57 15.41
CA ARG A 258 -12.28 -5.33 16.01
C ARG A 258 -12.25 -5.35 17.54
N LYS A 259 -11.48 -6.27 18.14
CA LYS A 259 -11.26 -6.32 19.59
C LYS A 259 -10.50 -5.09 20.11
N ALA A 260 -9.59 -4.54 19.31
CA ALA A 260 -8.88 -3.31 19.63
C ALA A 260 -9.75 -2.04 19.46
N GLY A 261 -11.00 -2.16 19.00
CA GLY A 261 -11.92 -1.05 18.79
C GLY A 261 -11.77 -0.34 17.44
N VAL A 262 -10.98 -0.91 16.52
CA VAL A 262 -10.76 -0.35 15.18
C VAL A 262 -11.97 -0.65 14.30
N GLU A 263 -12.53 0.38 13.67
CA GLU A 263 -13.55 0.22 12.63
C GLU A 263 -12.92 -0.38 11.37
N VAL A 264 -13.52 -1.45 10.81
CA VAL A 264 -12.95 -2.13 9.63
C VAL A 264 -13.94 -2.10 8.49
N ILE A 265 -13.55 -1.45 7.39
CA ILE A 265 -14.26 -1.50 6.11
C ILE A 265 -13.55 -2.51 5.21
N LEU A 266 -14.29 -3.56 4.84
CA LEU A 266 -13.82 -4.56 3.88
C LEU A 266 -14.30 -4.18 2.48
N VAL A 267 -13.38 -4.21 1.51
CA VAL A 267 -13.68 -3.92 0.12
C VAL A 267 -13.40 -5.16 -0.74
N GLY A 268 -14.34 -5.49 -1.63
CA GLY A 268 -14.15 -6.50 -2.68
C GLY A 268 -13.44 -5.92 -3.91
N GLU A 269 -13.11 -6.81 -4.87
CA GLU A 269 -12.58 -6.42 -6.18
C GLU A 269 -13.59 -5.63 -7.03
#